data_f91bf9066d91d0861b0d4a4aa7140932
#
_entry.id   f91bf9066d91d0861b0d4a4aa7140932
#
_cell.length_a   1.000
_cell.length_b   1.000
_cell.length_c   1.000
_cell.angle_alpha   90.00
_cell.angle_beta   90.00
_cell.angle_gamma   90.00
#
_symmetry.space_group_name_H-M   'P 1'
#
loop_
_entity.id
_entity.type
_entity.pdbx_description
1 polymer ?
#
loop_
_entity_poly.entity_id
_entity_poly.type
_entity_poly.pdbx_seq_one_letter_code
_entity_poly.pdbx_strand_id
1 'polypeptide(L)'
;MRRYLHIITISVFTLFLTSCEEEYIPVPSGDGPEYVVEGYLEAGDDPTPPYLILTKSFDFYGEFGPDEFNDSFVHDADVRVSDLDSTVRELLAEQFGLNADSLTINFCVYIDLLNQLQPQTGKTYDLMIAVDGDTITSSTRIPMPVPLDSLKFEPPPGDPNDSLAQLTCYISD
;
A
#
# COMPACT_ATOMS: atom_id res chain seq x y z
N MET A 1 -48.93 -49.00 -11.21
CA MET A 1 -48.15 -48.95 -9.94
C MET A 1 -46.67 -48.61 -10.14
N ARG A 2 -45.93 -49.29 -11.01
CA ARG A 2 -44.48 -49.06 -11.20
C ARG A 2 -44.11 -47.60 -11.62
N ARG A 3 -44.90 -46.93 -12.44
CA ARG A 3 -44.67 -45.54 -12.87
C ARG A 3 -44.79 -44.53 -11.72
N TYR A 4 -45.75 -44.70 -10.84
CA TYR A 4 -45.96 -43.82 -9.69
C TYR A 4 -44.84 -44.00 -8.65
N LEU A 5 -44.26 -45.19 -8.52
CA LEU A 5 -43.16 -45.48 -7.63
C LEU A 5 -41.92 -44.68 -8.06
N HIS A 6 -41.61 -44.60 -9.36
CA HIS A 6 -40.47 -43.80 -9.86
C HIS A 6 -40.66 -42.29 -9.65
N ILE A 7 -41.90 -41.79 -9.83
CA ILE A 7 -42.20 -40.37 -9.61
C ILE A 7 -42.02 -39.99 -8.13
N ILE A 8 -42.48 -40.84 -7.23
CA ILE A 8 -42.31 -40.62 -5.80
C ILE A 8 -40.83 -40.72 -5.40
N THR A 9 -40.04 -41.62 -5.94
CA THR A 9 -38.61 -41.75 -5.66
C THR A 9 -37.84 -40.50 -6.15
N ILE A 10 -38.14 -40.00 -7.35
CA ILE A 10 -37.52 -38.80 -7.89
C ILE A 10 -37.90 -37.55 -7.05
N SER A 11 -39.18 -37.45 -6.65
CA SER A 11 -39.65 -36.33 -5.83
C SER A 11 -39.01 -36.34 -4.43
N VAL A 12 -38.79 -37.48 -3.82
CA VAL A 12 -38.08 -37.58 -2.53
C VAL A 12 -36.61 -37.27 -2.69
N PHE A 13 -35.98 -37.68 -3.79
CA PHE A 13 -34.56 -37.42 -4.03
C PHE A 13 -34.29 -35.93 -4.27
N THR A 14 -35.21 -35.19 -4.94
CA THR A 14 -35.08 -33.73 -5.15
C THR A 14 -35.23 -32.91 -3.86
N LEU A 15 -35.94 -33.41 -2.85
CA LEU A 15 -36.05 -32.77 -1.53
C LEU A 15 -34.76 -32.81 -0.70
N PHE A 16 -33.84 -33.76 -0.98
CA PHE A 16 -32.54 -33.82 -0.31
C PHE A 16 -31.47 -32.94 -0.95
N LEU A 17 -31.76 -32.23 -2.06
CA LEU A 17 -30.84 -31.34 -2.75
C LEU A 17 -31.00 -29.85 -2.31
N THR A 18 -31.86 -29.59 -1.33
CA THR A 18 -31.87 -28.25 -0.71
C THR A 18 -30.63 -28.12 0.17
N SER A 19 -29.53 -27.66 -0.42
CA SER A 19 -28.37 -27.20 0.33
C SER A 19 -28.79 -25.97 1.13
N CYS A 20 -28.75 -26.04 2.42
CA CYS A 20 -28.74 -24.84 3.24
C CYS A 20 -27.40 -24.14 3.01
N GLU A 21 -27.38 -23.07 2.26
CA GLU A 21 -26.29 -22.12 2.32
C GLU A 21 -26.49 -21.34 3.62
N GLU A 22 -25.58 -21.57 4.58
CA GLU A 22 -25.49 -20.76 5.78
C GLU A 22 -24.64 -19.54 5.41
N GLU A 23 -25.19 -18.37 5.60
CA GLU A 23 -24.44 -17.13 5.38
C GLU A 23 -23.30 -17.07 6.40
N TYR A 24 -22.09 -17.31 5.93
CA TYR A 24 -20.90 -17.18 6.75
C TYR A 24 -20.57 -15.70 6.92
N ILE A 25 -20.87 -15.15 8.09
CA ILE A 25 -20.42 -13.82 8.49
C ILE A 25 -19.08 -14.02 9.22
N PRO A 26 -17.95 -13.70 8.57
CA PRO A 26 -16.66 -13.81 9.23
C PRO A 26 -16.60 -12.82 10.40
N VAL A 27 -16.17 -13.32 11.54
CA VAL A 27 -15.90 -12.47 12.70
C VAL A 27 -14.53 -11.83 12.47
N PRO A 28 -14.42 -10.50 12.42
CA PRO A 28 -13.12 -9.82 12.34
C PRO A 28 -12.23 -10.29 13.47
N SER A 29 -11.05 -10.80 13.14
CA SER A 29 -10.05 -11.19 14.13
C SER A 29 -9.09 -10.03 14.37
N GLY A 30 -9.48 -9.06 15.18
CA GLY A 30 -8.61 -7.94 15.48
C GLY A 30 -9.24 -6.96 16.47
N ASP A 31 -8.40 -6.24 17.17
CA ASP A 31 -8.81 -5.26 18.19
C ASP A 31 -9.22 -3.89 17.57
N GLY A 32 -9.58 -3.85 16.29
CA GLY A 32 -9.95 -2.65 15.53
C GLY A 32 -8.99 -2.32 14.40
N PRO A 33 -9.18 -1.17 13.73
CA PRO A 33 -8.30 -0.76 12.65
C PRO A 33 -6.87 -0.48 13.15
N GLU A 34 -5.89 -1.02 12.43
CA GLU A 34 -4.46 -0.82 12.69
C GLU A 34 -3.92 0.33 11.83
N TYR A 35 -2.85 0.99 12.29
CA TYR A 35 -2.17 1.99 11.49
C TYR A 35 -1.34 1.36 10.38
N VAL A 36 -1.45 1.91 9.18
CA VAL A 36 -0.66 1.56 8.01
C VAL A 36 0.22 2.75 7.66
N VAL A 37 1.53 2.53 7.60
CA VAL A 37 2.53 3.55 7.34
C VAL A 37 3.21 3.28 6.01
N GLU A 38 3.13 4.21 5.08
CA GLU A 38 3.85 4.19 3.81
C GLU A 38 4.69 5.45 3.69
N GLY A 39 6.01 5.32 3.60
CA GLY A 39 6.92 6.46 3.58
C GLY A 39 8.08 6.26 2.61
N TYR A 40 8.54 7.36 2.02
CA TYR A 40 9.59 7.37 1.01
C TYR A 40 10.69 8.38 1.35
N LEU A 41 11.93 7.90 1.26
CA LEU A 41 13.14 8.71 1.35
C LEU A 41 14.00 8.42 0.13
N GLU A 42 14.26 9.44 -0.65
CA GLU A 42 15.15 9.36 -1.82
C GLU A 42 16.42 10.18 -1.60
N ALA A 43 17.53 9.69 -2.14
CA ALA A 43 18.79 10.41 -2.20
C ALA A 43 19.29 10.43 -3.64
N GLY A 44 19.74 11.58 -4.13
CA GLY A 44 20.20 11.74 -5.50
C GLY A 44 20.34 13.21 -5.89
N ASP A 45 20.45 13.47 -7.19
CA ASP A 45 20.65 14.82 -7.70
C ASP A 45 19.35 15.66 -7.71
N ASP A 46 18.19 15.01 -7.82
CA ASP A 46 16.87 15.67 -7.82
C ASP A 46 15.85 14.76 -7.09
N PRO A 47 16.02 14.58 -5.75
CA PRO A 47 15.19 13.67 -5.00
C PRO A 47 13.79 14.24 -4.79
N THR A 48 12.80 13.35 -4.79
CA THR A 48 11.46 13.69 -4.32
C THR A 48 11.52 14.12 -2.86
N PRO A 49 10.83 15.20 -2.45
CA PRO A 49 10.76 15.55 -1.04
C PRO A 49 10.29 14.37 -0.20
N PRO A 50 10.92 14.12 0.97
CA PRO A 50 10.49 13.06 1.86
C PRO A 50 9.01 13.17 2.20
N TYR A 51 8.28 12.07 2.06
CA TYR A 51 6.86 12.05 2.39
C TYR A 51 6.43 10.74 3.04
N LEU A 52 5.31 10.81 3.75
CA LEU A 52 4.70 9.69 4.42
C LEU A 52 3.17 9.79 4.31
N ILE A 53 2.53 8.67 4.07
CA ILE A 53 1.08 8.51 4.14
C ILE A 53 0.79 7.65 5.35
N LEU A 54 -0.11 8.12 6.21
CA LEU A 54 -0.59 7.41 7.39
C LEU A 54 -2.08 7.17 7.25
N THR A 55 -2.45 5.89 7.26
CA THR A 55 -3.85 5.47 7.17
C THR A 55 -4.20 4.47 8.25
N LYS A 56 -5.50 4.23 8.44
CA LYS A 56 -6.04 3.13 9.24
C LYS A 56 -6.49 2.01 8.31
N SER A 57 -6.21 0.76 8.68
CA SER A 57 -6.67 -0.41 7.95
C SER A 57 -8.19 -0.50 7.96
N PHE A 58 -8.75 -1.13 6.93
CA PHE A 58 -10.19 -1.40 6.84
C PHE A 58 -10.51 -2.82 7.30
N ASP A 59 -11.75 -3.01 7.71
CA ASP A 59 -12.29 -4.35 7.84
C ASP A 59 -12.42 -4.98 6.43
N PHE A 60 -11.77 -6.12 6.22
CA PHE A 60 -11.76 -6.82 4.92
C PHE A 60 -13.17 -7.18 4.42
N TYR A 61 -14.12 -7.38 5.33
CA TYR A 61 -15.51 -7.74 5.02
C TYR A 61 -16.49 -6.57 5.19
N GLY A 62 -15.98 -5.37 5.52
CA GLY A 62 -16.80 -4.17 5.61
C GLY A 62 -17.25 -3.65 4.26
N GLU A 63 -18.26 -2.81 4.24
CA GLU A 63 -18.58 -2.02 3.06
C GLU A 63 -17.46 -1.00 2.86
N PHE A 64 -16.95 -0.91 1.62
CA PHE A 64 -15.91 0.02 1.25
C PHE A 64 -16.45 1.02 0.23
N GLY A 65 -16.49 2.27 0.61
CA GLY A 65 -16.93 3.38 -0.21
C GLY A 65 -16.00 4.59 -0.15
N PRO A 66 -16.33 5.68 -0.84
CA PRO A 66 -15.52 6.90 -0.84
C PRO A 66 -15.38 7.56 0.54
N ASP A 67 -16.39 7.44 1.38
CA ASP A 67 -16.38 8.03 2.72
C ASP A 67 -15.43 7.24 3.62
N GLU A 68 -15.52 5.91 3.64
CA GLU A 68 -14.59 5.03 4.38
C GLU A 68 -13.15 5.21 3.90
N PHE A 69 -12.95 5.42 2.59
CA PHE A 69 -11.64 5.70 2.05
C PHE A 69 -11.09 7.04 2.57
N ASN A 70 -11.88 8.10 2.55
CA ASN A 70 -11.48 9.41 3.05
C ASN A 70 -11.19 9.37 4.56
N ASP A 71 -12.03 8.67 5.33
CA ASP A 71 -11.89 8.54 6.79
C ASP A 71 -10.69 7.68 7.21
N SER A 72 -10.10 6.93 6.27
CA SER A 72 -8.90 6.15 6.55
C SER A 72 -7.65 6.99 6.76
N PHE A 73 -7.58 8.18 6.17
CA PHE A 73 -6.42 9.04 6.31
C PHE A 73 -6.35 9.68 7.69
N VAL A 74 -5.17 9.64 8.29
CA VAL A 74 -4.89 10.28 9.58
C VAL A 74 -4.33 11.67 9.31
N HIS A 75 -4.92 12.70 9.93
CA HIS A 75 -4.63 14.10 9.64
C HIS A 75 -3.89 14.84 10.77
N ASP A 76 -3.81 14.26 11.95
CA ASP A 76 -3.41 14.91 13.19
C ASP A 76 -2.24 14.22 13.91
N ALA A 77 -1.44 13.44 13.20
CA ALA A 77 -0.24 12.82 13.75
C ALA A 77 0.95 13.79 13.78
N ASP A 78 1.80 13.68 14.80
CA ASP A 78 3.12 14.31 14.84
C ASP A 78 4.13 13.37 14.19
N VAL A 79 4.60 13.71 13.00
CA VAL A 79 5.50 12.88 12.19
C VAL A 79 6.87 13.51 12.14
N ARG A 80 7.89 12.78 12.59
CA ARG A 80 9.28 13.26 12.65
C ARG A 80 10.23 12.27 12.02
N VAL A 81 11.17 12.80 11.24
CA VAL A 81 12.29 12.05 10.68
C VAL A 81 13.59 12.64 11.21
N SER A 82 14.50 11.79 11.65
CA SER A 82 15.82 12.18 12.12
C SER A 82 16.91 11.36 11.44
N ASP A 83 18.06 11.97 11.24
CA ASP A 83 19.31 11.28 10.88
C ASP A 83 20.13 10.95 12.13
N LEU A 84 21.23 10.21 11.96
CA LEU A 84 22.14 9.85 13.06
C LEU A 84 22.83 11.06 13.72
N ASP A 85 22.84 12.21 13.05
CA ASP A 85 23.39 13.46 13.56
C ASP A 85 22.36 14.23 14.41
N SER A 86 21.23 13.59 14.74
CA SER A 86 20.15 14.11 15.58
C SER A 86 19.41 15.32 15.02
N THR A 87 19.47 15.54 13.71
CA THR A 87 18.64 16.55 13.05
C THR A 87 17.23 16.01 12.90
N VAL A 88 16.33 16.46 13.77
CA VAL A 88 14.90 16.10 13.68
C VAL A 88 14.21 17.05 12.72
N ARG A 89 13.43 16.50 11.79
CA ARG A 89 12.56 17.24 10.89
C ARG A 89 11.13 16.79 11.09
N GLU A 90 10.25 17.73 11.26
CA GLU A 90 8.82 17.51 11.29
C GLU A 90 8.29 17.55 9.86
N LEU A 91 7.52 16.51 9.50
CA LEU A 91 6.79 16.49 8.24
C LEU A 91 5.41 17.08 8.48
N LEU A 92 5.05 18.07 7.66
CA LEU A 92 3.77 18.76 7.78
C LEU A 92 2.68 18.02 7.04
N ALA A 93 1.50 17.97 7.64
CA ALA A 93 0.33 17.37 7.01
C ALA A 93 -0.22 18.29 5.91
N GLU A 94 -0.26 17.79 4.69
CA GLU A 94 -0.86 18.48 3.54
C GLU A 94 -2.05 17.67 3.03
N GLN A 95 -3.15 18.36 2.76
CA GLN A 95 -4.37 17.74 2.27
C GLN A 95 -4.56 18.04 0.79
N PHE A 96 -4.77 17.00 0.01
CA PHE A 96 -5.03 17.08 -1.42
C PHE A 96 -6.41 16.53 -1.73
N GLY A 97 -7.24 17.33 -2.42
CA GLY A 97 -8.55 16.88 -2.87
C GLY A 97 -8.57 16.59 -4.36
N LEU A 98 -9.03 15.42 -4.75
CA LEU A 98 -9.38 15.08 -6.13
C LEU A 98 -10.89 15.06 -6.29
N ASN A 99 -11.39 15.84 -7.24
CA ASN A 99 -12.81 15.88 -7.59
C ASN A 99 -13.00 15.35 -9.00
N ALA A 100 -13.74 14.26 -9.15
CA ALA A 100 -14.11 13.70 -10.43
C ALA A 100 -15.62 13.37 -10.43
N ASP A 101 -16.38 14.06 -11.22
CA ASP A 101 -17.85 13.97 -11.33
C ASP A 101 -18.53 14.13 -9.94
N SER A 102 -18.99 13.03 -9.36
CA SER A 102 -19.64 13.01 -8.04
C SER A 102 -18.76 12.42 -6.93
N LEU A 103 -17.48 12.12 -7.23
CA LEU A 103 -16.52 11.52 -6.29
C LEU A 103 -15.55 12.61 -5.81
N THR A 104 -15.47 12.80 -4.49
CA THR A 104 -14.42 13.60 -3.85
C THR A 104 -13.54 12.68 -3.04
N ILE A 105 -12.26 12.64 -3.37
CA ILE A 105 -11.24 11.89 -2.63
C ILE A 105 -10.29 12.89 -1.99
N ASN A 106 -10.13 12.80 -0.68
CA ASN A 106 -9.22 13.62 0.12
C ASN A 106 -8.05 12.77 0.60
N PHE A 107 -6.84 13.16 0.24
CA PHE A 107 -5.61 12.54 0.71
C PHE A 107 -4.97 13.40 1.79
N CYS A 108 -4.37 12.75 2.78
CA CYS A 108 -3.46 13.41 3.70
C CYS A 108 -2.06 12.83 3.52
N VAL A 109 -1.09 13.70 3.29
CA VAL A 109 0.32 13.34 3.12
C VAL A 109 1.16 14.19 4.06
N TYR A 110 2.00 13.57 4.86
CA TYR A 110 3.01 14.27 5.66
C TYR A 110 4.26 14.44 4.80
N ILE A 111 4.66 15.68 4.55
CA ILE A 111 5.71 16.00 3.58
C ILE A 111 6.65 17.09 4.07
N ASP A 112 7.93 17.02 3.73
CA ASP A 112 8.90 18.10 3.91
C ASP A 112 8.84 19.06 2.71
N LEU A 113 7.82 19.92 2.68
CA LEU A 113 7.63 20.90 1.59
C LEU A 113 8.79 21.90 1.45
N LEU A 114 9.52 22.16 2.52
CA LEU A 114 10.65 23.07 2.50
C LEU A 114 11.95 22.40 2.09
N ASN A 115 11.89 21.08 1.85
CA ASN A 115 13.03 20.23 1.47
C ASN A 115 14.24 20.44 2.41
N GLN A 116 13.99 20.49 3.70
CA GLN A 116 15.01 20.72 4.72
C GLN A 116 15.79 19.45 5.06
N LEU A 117 15.13 18.29 4.93
CA LEU A 117 15.78 17.01 5.03
C LEU A 117 16.40 16.67 3.67
N GLN A 118 17.70 16.55 3.64
CA GLN A 118 18.47 16.16 2.45
C GLN A 118 18.99 14.74 2.63
N PRO A 119 18.23 13.71 2.24
CA PRO A 119 18.62 12.34 2.46
C PRO A 119 19.90 11.99 1.67
N GLN A 120 20.79 11.21 2.28
CA GLN A 120 22.09 10.82 1.71
C GLN A 120 22.21 9.31 1.64
N THR A 121 22.83 8.82 0.59
CA THR A 121 23.14 7.40 0.43
C THR A 121 24.07 6.92 1.56
N GLY A 122 23.84 5.68 2.02
CA GLY A 122 24.60 5.06 3.09
C GLY A 122 24.23 5.51 4.50
N LYS A 123 23.38 6.52 4.67
CA LYS A 123 22.90 6.98 5.99
C LYS A 123 21.64 6.24 6.44
N THR A 124 21.49 6.18 7.75
CA THR A 124 20.30 5.64 8.43
C THR A 124 19.42 6.78 8.90
N TYR A 125 18.11 6.59 8.77
CA TYR A 125 17.07 7.52 9.18
C TYR A 125 16.08 6.82 10.09
N ASP A 126 15.69 7.51 11.16
CA ASP A 126 14.71 7.05 12.12
C ASP A 126 13.43 7.86 11.95
N LEU A 127 12.31 7.14 11.87
CA LEU A 127 10.95 7.68 11.82
C LEU A 127 10.30 7.54 13.18
N MET A 128 9.61 8.59 13.61
CA MET A 128 8.74 8.58 14.79
C MET A 128 7.40 9.22 14.41
N ILE A 129 6.32 8.53 14.72
CA ILE A 129 4.94 9.00 14.55
C ILE A 129 4.25 8.92 15.90
N ALA A 130 3.75 10.05 16.39
CA ALA A 130 2.90 10.07 17.57
C ALA A 130 1.46 10.38 17.13
N VAL A 131 0.52 9.48 17.47
CA VAL A 131 -0.88 9.54 17.06
C VAL A 131 -1.78 8.86 18.08
N ASP A 132 -2.89 9.47 18.45
CA ASP A 132 -3.90 8.94 19.40
C ASP A 132 -3.33 8.46 20.76
N GLY A 133 -2.16 8.96 21.18
CA GLY A 133 -1.45 8.56 22.40
C GLY A 133 -0.47 7.40 22.20
N ASP A 134 -0.41 6.81 21.03
CA ASP A 134 0.55 5.78 20.65
C ASP A 134 1.79 6.38 19.96
N THR A 135 2.86 5.61 19.94
CA THR A 135 4.09 5.99 19.24
C THR A 135 4.56 4.84 18.33
N ILE A 136 4.65 5.13 17.04
CA ILE A 136 5.14 4.20 16.03
C ILE A 136 6.55 4.62 15.66
N THR A 137 7.47 3.67 15.58
CA THR A 137 8.87 3.95 15.21
C THR A 137 9.35 2.98 14.15
N SER A 138 10.21 3.47 13.26
CA SER A 138 10.88 2.66 12.25
C SER A 138 12.27 3.22 11.97
N SER A 139 13.17 2.38 11.51
CA SER A 139 14.52 2.79 11.08
C SER A 139 14.83 2.19 9.72
N THR A 140 15.36 3.00 8.82
CA THR A 140 15.74 2.57 7.47
C THR A 140 17.09 3.14 7.08
N ARG A 141 17.79 2.42 6.20
CA ARG A 141 19.06 2.89 5.63
C ARG A 141 18.91 3.04 4.12
N ILE A 142 19.28 4.20 3.60
CA ILE A 142 19.40 4.40 2.16
C ILE A 142 20.63 3.65 1.66
N PRO A 143 20.49 2.69 0.75
CA PRO A 143 21.64 1.92 0.27
C PRO A 143 22.63 2.81 -0.51
N MET A 144 23.85 2.36 -0.62
CA MET A 144 24.81 2.96 -1.55
C MET A 144 24.39 2.61 -2.99
N PRO A 145 24.55 3.52 -3.94
CA PRO A 145 24.27 3.21 -5.33
C PRO A 145 25.23 2.10 -5.83
N VAL A 146 24.64 1.14 -6.54
CA VAL A 146 25.40 0.09 -7.21
C VAL A 146 25.59 0.50 -8.67
N PRO A 147 26.84 0.69 -9.14
CA PRO A 147 27.08 1.05 -10.52
C PRO A 147 26.71 -0.10 -11.46
N LEU A 148 26.22 0.26 -12.63
CA LEU A 148 26.03 -0.71 -13.71
C LEU A 148 27.37 -0.96 -14.40
N ASP A 149 27.79 -2.21 -14.48
CA ASP A 149 29.05 -2.58 -15.18
C ASP A 149 28.89 -2.46 -16.68
N SER A 150 27.77 -2.92 -17.21
CA SER A 150 27.48 -2.83 -18.65
C SER A 150 26.00 -2.96 -18.96
N LEU A 151 25.63 -2.45 -20.11
CA LEU A 151 24.30 -2.56 -20.72
C LEU A 151 24.42 -3.27 -22.08
N LYS A 152 23.55 -4.23 -22.33
CA LYS A 152 23.46 -4.91 -23.62
C LYS A 152 22.05 -4.79 -24.16
N PHE A 153 21.96 -4.29 -25.39
CA PHE A 153 20.72 -4.29 -26.15
C PHE A 153 20.70 -5.51 -27.07
N GLU A 154 19.61 -6.26 -27.03
CA GLU A 154 19.39 -7.43 -27.86
C GLU A 154 17.98 -7.36 -28.48
N PRO A 155 17.76 -7.99 -29.64
CA PRO A 155 16.40 -8.21 -30.12
C PRO A 155 15.60 -9.00 -29.08
N PRO A 156 14.27 -8.78 -28.98
CA PRO A 156 13.45 -9.52 -28.05
C PRO A 156 13.50 -11.02 -28.37
N PRO A 157 13.37 -11.88 -27.33
CA PRO A 157 13.28 -13.32 -27.57
C PRO A 157 11.98 -13.64 -28.33
N GLY A 158 12.11 -14.18 -29.55
CA GLY A 158 10.99 -14.58 -30.38
C GLY A 158 11.06 -14.07 -31.78
N ASP A 159 10.46 -12.95 -32.14
CA ASP A 159 10.46 -12.40 -33.48
C ASP A 159 11.53 -11.29 -33.63
N PRO A 160 12.58 -11.50 -34.45
CA PRO A 160 13.60 -10.47 -34.66
C PRO A 160 13.10 -9.23 -35.41
N ASN A 161 11.86 -9.25 -35.94
CA ASN A 161 11.23 -8.11 -36.59
C ASN A 161 10.33 -7.31 -35.65
N ASP A 162 10.24 -7.69 -34.37
CA ASP A 162 9.53 -6.92 -33.37
C ASP A 162 10.26 -5.57 -33.15
N SER A 163 9.48 -4.50 -32.98
CA SER A 163 10.00 -3.17 -32.69
C SER A 163 10.46 -2.99 -31.24
N LEU A 164 10.29 -4.01 -30.41
CA LEU A 164 10.74 -4.02 -29.02
C LEU A 164 12.23 -4.39 -28.93
N ALA A 165 12.86 -3.98 -27.84
CA ALA A 165 14.23 -4.34 -27.52
C ALA A 165 14.32 -4.89 -26.10
N GLN A 166 15.17 -5.89 -25.91
CA GLN A 166 15.52 -6.38 -24.57
C GLN A 166 16.75 -5.62 -24.09
N LEU A 167 16.67 -5.05 -22.89
CA LEU A 167 17.81 -4.45 -22.20
C LEU A 167 18.26 -5.38 -21.08
N THR A 168 19.52 -5.82 -21.15
CA THR A 168 20.16 -6.61 -20.09
C THR A 168 21.17 -5.73 -19.37
N CYS A 169 21.01 -5.62 -18.03
CA CYS A 169 21.90 -4.88 -17.15
C CYS A 169 22.81 -5.86 -16.41
N TYR A 170 24.10 -5.60 -16.38
CA TYR A 170 25.08 -6.37 -15.61
C TYR A 170 25.54 -5.56 -14.42
N ILE A 171 25.55 -6.20 -13.26
CA ILE A 171 25.96 -5.63 -11.98
C ILE A 171 26.87 -6.66 -11.30
N SER A 172 28.01 -6.22 -10.79
CA SER A 172 28.88 -7.03 -9.94
C SER A 172 28.57 -6.77 -8.47
N ASP A 173 28.44 -7.85 -7.69
CA ASP A 173 28.34 -7.82 -6.23
C ASP A 173 29.72 -7.61 -5.58
#